data_b3a8c3e384193c2f272ce4c456155f9d
#
_entry.id   b3a8c3e384193c2f272ce4c456155f9d
#
_cell.length_a   1.000
_cell.length_b   1.000
_cell.length_c   1.000
_cell.angle_alpha   90.00
_cell.angle_beta   90.00
_cell.angle_gamma   90.00
#
_symmetry.space_group_name_H-M   'P 1'
#
loop_
_entity.id
_entity.type
_entity.pdbx_description
1 polymer ?
#
loop_
_entity_poly.entity_id
_entity_poly.type
_entity_poly.pdbx_seq_one_letter_code
_entity_poly.pdbx_strand_id
1 'polypeptide(L)'
;ENMLLIGRLKRAAAFIARELEKVYGEYGLTEGLFDVLATLRRSGAPYTLTPTELFSSLMVTSGTMTTRLKNLENQGLIDRLPNPDDARSMLVRLTDKGKELIEKALFPHVENEKRLMKKLDLKTKTSLEHGLEKWLEVLE
;
A
#
# COMPACT_ATOMS: atom_id res chain seq x y z
N GLU A 1 -30.67 3.17 6.44
CA GLU A 1 -29.66 3.34 7.48
C GLU A 1 -28.31 2.76 7.06
N ASN A 2 -28.25 1.43 7.02
CA ASN A 2 -27.00 0.74 6.69
C ASN A 2 -26.52 1.02 5.26
N MET A 3 -27.43 1.11 4.30
CA MET A 3 -27.10 1.44 2.91
C MET A 3 -26.46 2.81 2.80
N LEU A 4 -26.92 3.79 3.58
CA LEU A 4 -26.34 5.14 3.55
C LEU A 4 -24.91 5.15 4.10
N LEU A 5 -24.69 4.44 5.19
CA LEU A 5 -23.36 4.35 5.79
C LEU A 5 -22.37 3.66 4.84
N ILE A 6 -22.74 2.51 4.32
CA ILE A 6 -21.92 1.77 3.36
C ILE A 6 -21.68 2.60 2.10
N GLY A 7 -22.73 3.24 1.57
CA GLY A 7 -22.62 4.09 0.39
C GLY A 7 -21.67 5.27 0.60
N ARG A 8 -21.74 5.92 1.75
CA ARG A 8 -20.85 7.03 2.09
C ARG A 8 -19.41 6.58 2.22
N LEU A 9 -19.19 5.44 2.88
CA LEU A 9 -17.85 4.86 3.01
C LEU A 9 -17.26 4.55 1.64
N LYS A 10 -18.02 3.90 0.77
CA LYS A 10 -17.57 3.55 -0.58
C LYS A 10 -17.26 4.79 -1.42
N ARG A 11 -18.10 5.83 -1.31
CA ARG A 11 -17.86 7.10 -2.03
C ARG A 11 -16.60 7.79 -1.52
N ALA A 12 -16.42 7.85 -0.21
CA ALA A 12 -15.24 8.45 0.38
C ALA A 12 -13.98 7.69 -0.04
N ALA A 13 -14.00 6.36 0.06
CA ALA A 13 -12.88 5.52 -0.33
C ALA A 13 -12.52 5.69 -1.81
N ALA A 14 -13.52 5.73 -2.69
CA ALA A 14 -13.29 5.92 -4.12
C ALA A 14 -12.72 7.31 -4.44
N PHE A 15 -13.20 8.34 -3.76
CA PHE A 15 -12.68 9.70 -3.91
C PHE A 15 -11.21 9.77 -3.47
N ILE A 16 -10.93 9.23 -2.29
CA ILE A 16 -9.57 9.22 -1.74
C ILE A 16 -8.63 8.45 -2.68
N ALA A 17 -9.04 7.26 -3.15
CA ALA A 17 -8.24 6.46 -4.07
C ALA A 17 -7.84 7.24 -5.32
N ARG A 18 -8.76 7.97 -5.92
CA ARG A 18 -8.48 8.81 -7.10
C ARG A 18 -7.50 9.93 -6.78
N GLU A 19 -7.68 10.59 -5.64
CA GLU A 19 -6.80 11.69 -5.26
C GLU A 19 -5.39 11.21 -4.91
N LEU A 20 -5.27 10.06 -4.28
CA LEU A 20 -3.96 9.47 -3.99
C LEU A 20 -3.25 9.07 -5.29
N GLU A 21 -3.97 8.47 -6.23
CA GLU A 21 -3.40 8.04 -7.50
C GLU A 21 -2.85 9.19 -8.34
N LYS A 22 -3.43 10.37 -8.25
CA LYS A 22 -2.92 11.55 -8.97
C LYS A 22 -1.46 11.84 -8.65
N VAL A 23 -1.04 11.58 -7.42
CA VAL A 23 0.31 11.87 -6.96
C VAL A 23 1.25 10.71 -7.28
N TYR A 24 1.00 9.50 -6.79
CA TYR A 24 1.94 8.42 -7.10
C TYR A 24 1.88 7.97 -8.56
N GLY A 25 0.79 8.28 -9.26
CA GLY A 25 0.70 8.07 -10.71
C GLY A 25 1.73 8.85 -11.51
N GLU A 26 2.17 10.01 -11.00
CA GLU A 26 3.23 10.80 -11.61
C GLU A 26 4.58 10.06 -11.61
N TYR A 27 4.72 9.07 -10.73
CA TYR A 27 5.91 8.22 -10.64
C TYR A 27 5.73 6.89 -11.36
N GLY A 28 4.67 6.77 -12.16
CA GLY A 28 4.37 5.55 -12.92
C GLY A 28 3.82 4.42 -12.05
N LEU A 29 3.32 4.73 -10.87
CA LEU A 29 2.85 3.73 -9.91
C LEU A 29 1.32 3.71 -9.82
N THR A 30 0.76 2.51 -9.78
CA THR A 30 -0.62 2.28 -9.34
C THR A 30 -0.63 2.14 -7.82
N GLU A 31 -1.81 2.16 -7.21
CA GLU A 31 -1.95 1.92 -5.78
C GLU A 31 -1.29 0.61 -5.37
N GLY A 32 -1.54 -0.47 -6.13
CA GLY A 32 -0.98 -1.77 -5.80
C GLY A 32 0.54 -1.83 -5.87
N LEU A 33 1.13 -1.21 -6.86
CA LEU A 33 2.59 -1.15 -7.01
C LEU A 33 3.21 -0.28 -5.93
N PHE A 34 2.60 0.87 -5.66
CA PHE A 34 3.03 1.77 -4.59
C PHE A 34 3.03 1.05 -3.24
N ASP A 35 1.96 0.32 -2.93
CA ASP A 35 1.82 -0.37 -1.65
C ASP A 35 2.92 -1.41 -1.44
N VAL A 36 3.28 -2.18 -2.47
CA VAL A 36 4.35 -3.18 -2.38
C VAL A 36 5.69 -2.49 -2.10
N LEU A 37 6.02 -1.46 -2.86
CA LEU A 37 7.29 -0.74 -2.69
C LEU A 37 7.36 -0.06 -1.32
N ALA A 38 6.29 0.57 -0.88
CA ALA A 38 6.22 1.23 0.42
C ALA A 38 6.35 0.22 1.57
N THR A 39 5.74 -0.94 1.44
CA THR A 39 5.84 -2.01 2.45
C THR A 39 7.27 -2.53 2.57
N LEU A 40 7.93 -2.78 1.44
CA LEU A 40 9.33 -3.20 1.43
C LEU A 40 10.23 -2.13 2.05
N ARG A 41 10.02 -0.87 1.69
CA ARG A 41 10.80 0.24 2.23
C ARG A 41 10.64 0.36 3.75
N ARG A 42 9.42 0.22 4.23
CA ARG A 42 9.08 0.31 5.67
C ARG A 42 9.68 -0.83 6.49
N SER A 43 9.93 -1.99 5.87
CA SER A 43 10.49 -3.15 6.58
C SER A 43 11.93 -2.92 7.06
N GLY A 44 12.61 -1.90 6.54
CA GLY A 44 13.99 -1.60 6.89
C GLY A 44 15.00 -2.43 6.10
N ALA A 45 16.26 -1.98 6.10
CA ALA A 45 17.31 -2.69 5.38
C ALA A 45 17.41 -4.15 5.88
N PRO A 46 17.57 -5.13 4.99
CA PRO A 46 17.87 -5.04 3.56
C PRO A 46 16.64 -4.97 2.64
N TYR A 47 15.50 -4.51 3.13
CA TYR A 47 14.26 -4.28 2.36
C TYR A 47 13.77 -5.55 1.66
N THR A 48 13.75 -6.64 2.40
CA THR A 48 13.47 -7.97 1.88
C THR A 48 12.39 -8.63 2.72
N LEU A 49 11.34 -9.12 2.07
CA LEU A 49 10.23 -9.83 2.71
C LEU A 49 9.90 -11.09 1.94
N THR A 50 9.29 -12.06 2.62
CA THR A 50 8.67 -13.20 1.96
C THR A 50 7.36 -12.77 1.31
N PRO A 51 6.88 -13.49 0.28
CA PRO A 51 5.54 -13.24 -0.26
C PRO A 51 4.44 -13.33 0.81
N THR A 52 4.57 -14.24 1.76
CA THR A 52 3.61 -14.38 2.86
C THR A 52 3.55 -13.13 3.73
N GLU A 53 4.71 -12.54 4.05
CA GLU A 53 4.77 -11.29 4.81
C GLU A 53 4.12 -10.15 4.05
N LEU A 54 4.35 -10.07 2.73
CA LEU A 54 3.69 -9.06 1.88
C LEU A 54 2.18 -9.27 1.82
N PHE A 55 1.74 -10.53 1.70
CA PHE A 55 0.32 -10.88 1.73
C PHE A 55 -0.37 -10.37 2.99
N SER A 56 0.22 -10.69 4.14
CA SER A 56 -0.35 -10.32 5.43
C SER A 56 -0.46 -8.80 5.59
N SER A 57 0.54 -8.06 5.08
CA SER A 57 0.57 -6.60 5.18
C SER A 57 -0.43 -5.91 4.24
N LEU A 58 -0.66 -6.47 3.05
CA LEU A 58 -1.42 -5.79 2.00
C LEU A 58 -2.84 -6.35 1.81
N MET A 59 -3.15 -7.48 2.43
CA MET A 59 -4.50 -8.07 2.42
C MET A 59 -5.08 -8.22 1.01
N VAL A 60 -4.28 -8.75 0.09
CA VAL A 60 -4.68 -8.97 -1.31
C VAL A 60 -4.65 -10.48 -1.64
N THR A 61 -5.28 -10.85 -2.77
CA THR A 61 -5.26 -12.24 -3.23
C THR A 61 -3.88 -12.63 -3.76
N SER A 62 -3.59 -13.95 -3.78
CA SER A 62 -2.32 -14.45 -4.29
C SER A 62 -2.11 -14.12 -5.77
N GLY A 63 -3.17 -14.19 -6.59
CA GLY A 63 -3.10 -13.83 -8.00
C GLY A 63 -2.77 -12.37 -8.21
N THR A 64 -3.38 -11.47 -7.42
CA THR A 64 -3.09 -10.04 -7.46
C THR A 64 -1.65 -9.77 -7.07
N MET A 65 -1.16 -10.40 -6.00
CA MET A 65 0.23 -10.23 -5.56
C MET A 65 1.22 -10.71 -6.62
N THR A 66 0.98 -11.88 -7.20
CA THR A 66 1.83 -12.42 -8.25
C THR A 66 1.95 -11.46 -9.43
N THR A 67 0.83 -10.88 -9.86
CA THR A 67 0.82 -9.90 -10.95
C THR A 67 1.60 -8.63 -10.60
N ARG A 68 1.41 -8.11 -9.39
CA ARG A 68 2.15 -6.93 -8.91
C ARG A 68 3.65 -7.17 -8.87
N LEU A 69 4.06 -8.31 -8.31
CA LEU A 69 5.48 -8.65 -8.18
C LEU A 69 6.14 -8.83 -9.55
N LYS A 70 5.46 -9.48 -10.48
CA LYS A 70 5.97 -9.67 -11.84
C LYS A 70 6.16 -8.32 -12.54
N ASN A 71 5.20 -7.42 -12.41
CA ASN A 71 5.28 -6.07 -12.97
C ASN A 71 6.48 -5.30 -12.41
N LEU A 72 6.64 -5.31 -11.09
CA LEU A 72 7.74 -4.61 -10.43
C LEU A 72 9.10 -5.20 -10.78
N GLU A 73 9.19 -6.52 -10.88
CA GLU A 73 10.41 -7.20 -11.31
C GLU A 73 10.78 -6.81 -12.74
N ASN A 74 9.80 -6.80 -13.64
CA ASN A 74 10.01 -6.41 -15.04
C ASN A 74 10.50 -4.96 -15.17
N GLN A 75 10.09 -4.10 -14.26
CA GLN A 75 10.55 -2.70 -14.24
C GLN A 75 11.90 -2.53 -13.51
N GLY A 76 12.46 -3.59 -12.95
CA GLY A 76 13.72 -3.53 -12.22
C GLY A 76 13.61 -2.86 -10.85
N LEU A 77 12.40 -2.81 -10.27
CA LEU A 77 12.15 -2.16 -8.97
C LEU A 77 12.27 -3.13 -7.80
N ILE A 78 12.13 -4.41 -8.06
CA ILE A 78 12.36 -5.49 -7.10
C ILE A 78 13.19 -6.61 -7.73
N ASP A 79 13.85 -7.38 -6.88
CA ASP A 79 14.50 -8.65 -7.22
C ASP A 79 13.79 -9.80 -6.53
N ARG A 80 13.86 -10.97 -7.15
CA ARG A 80 13.40 -12.24 -6.55
C ARG A 80 14.64 -13.06 -6.21
N LEU A 81 14.78 -13.45 -4.95
CA LEU A 81 15.93 -14.17 -4.44
C LEU A 81 15.51 -15.52 -3.87
N PRO A 82 16.40 -16.55 -3.96
CA PRO A 82 16.13 -17.81 -3.26
C PRO A 82 15.98 -17.57 -1.76
N ASN A 83 15.00 -18.25 -1.16
CA ASN A 83 14.81 -18.21 0.28
C ASN A 83 15.63 -19.37 0.91
N PRO A 84 16.65 -19.07 1.74
CA PRO A 84 17.48 -20.10 2.36
C PRO A 84 16.70 -21.00 3.33
N ASP A 85 15.58 -20.51 3.86
CA ASP A 85 14.76 -21.24 4.82
C ASP A 85 13.65 -22.05 4.17
N ASP A 86 13.30 -21.79 2.91
CA ASP A 86 12.27 -22.51 2.18
C ASP A 86 12.55 -22.49 0.67
N ALA A 87 13.04 -23.61 0.15
CA ALA A 87 13.39 -23.74 -1.26
C ALA A 87 12.20 -23.56 -2.23
N ARG A 88 10.97 -23.63 -1.73
CA ARG A 88 9.76 -23.47 -2.54
C ARG A 88 9.32 -22.01 -2.65
N SER A 89 9.95 -21.12 -1.92
CA SER A 89 9.58 -19.71 -1.84
C SER A 89 10.73 -18.83 -2.33
N MET A 90 10.39 -17.69 -2.95
CA MET A 90 11.36 -16.69 -3.33
C MET A 90 11.17 -15.45 -2.47
N LEU A 91 12.28 -14.90 -1.98
CA LEU A 91 12.25 -13.61 -1.28
C LEU A 91 12.03 -12.47 -2.27
N VAL A 92 11.41 -11.41 -1.81
CA VAL A 92 11.19 -10.19 -2.58
C VAL A 92 12.04 -9.09 -1.95
N ARG A 93 12.92 -8.50 -2.73
CA ARG A 93 13.83 -7.45 -2.28
C ARG A 93 13.69 -6.19 -3.13
N LEU A 94 13.65 -5.05 -2.47
CA LEU A 94 13.67 -3.75 -3.12
C LEU A 94 15.05 -3.52 -3.75
N THR A 95 15.09 -3.15 -5.03
CA THR A 95 16.35 -2.77 -5.69
C THR A 95 16.72 -1.33 -5.31
N ASP A 96 17.94 -0.91 -5.61
CA ASP A 96 18.34 0.49 -5.44
C ASP A 96 17.44 1.42 -6.25
N LYS A 97 17.09 1.02 -7.47
CA LYS A 97 16.16 1.78 -8.32
C LYS A 97 14.78 1.88 -7.68
N GLY A 98 14.28 0.77 -7.14
CA GLY A 98 12.99 0.74 -6.45
C GLY A 98 12.99 1.59 -5.19
N LYS A 99 14.06 1.52 -4.41
CA LYS A 99 14.23 2.33 -3.21
C LYS A 99 14.24 3.83 -3.55
N GLU A 100 15.00 4.21 -4.56
CA GLU A 100 15.05 5.60 -5.00
C GLU A 100 13.68 6.10 -5.44
N LEU A 101 12.96 5.29 -6.22
CA LEU A 101 11.64 5.67 -6.72
C LEU A 101 10.63 5.86 -5.57
N ILE A 102 10.55 4.89 -4.65
CA ILE A 102 9.59 4.98 -3.56
C ILE A 102 9.94 6.12 -2.59
N GLU A 103 11.20 6.37 -2.34
CA GLU A 103 11.62 7.48 -1.48
C GLU A 103 11.23 8.84 -2.10
N LYS A 104 11.34 8.97 -3.42
CA LYS A 104 10.89 10.18 -4.12
C LYS A 104 9.38 10.35 -4.08
N ALA A 105 8.63 9.26 -4.15
CA ALA A 105 7.18 9.30 -4.18
C ALA A 105 6.56 9.50 -2.79
N LEU A 106 7.22 9.06 -1.74
CA LEU A 106 6.67 9.08 -0.38
C LEU A 106 6.38 10.48 0.14
N PHE A 107 7.28 11.44 -0.04
CA PHE A 107 7.07 12.78 0.47
C PHE A 107 5.84 13.46 -0.16
N PRO A 108 5.72 13.53 -1.50
CA PRO A 108 4.51 14.09 -2.12
C PRO A 108 3.25 13.32 -1.74
N HIS A 109 3.34 11.99 -1.57
CA HIS A 109 2.20 11.18 -1.15
C HIS A 109 1.71 11.57 0.25
N VAL A 110 2.61 11.68 1.22
CA VAL A 110 2.26 12.08 2.59
C VAL A 110 1.69 13.50 2.63
N GLU A 111 2.24 14.41 1.86
CA GLU A 111 1.72 15.78 1.75
C GLU A 111 0.30 15.79 1.16
N ASN A 112 0.05 14.92 0.19
CA ASN A 112 -1.27 14.77 -0.40
C ASN A 112 -2.29 14.21 0.60
N GLU A 113 -1.89 13.24 1.40
CA GLU A 113 -2.74 12.73 2.49
C GLU A 113 -3.09 13.83 3.48
N LYS A 114 -2.11 14.63 3.87
CA LYS A 114 -2.34 15.79 4.75
C LYS A 114 -3.34 16.77 4.14
N ARG A 115 -3.21 17.04 2.84
CA ARG A 115 -4.12 17.92 2.12
C ARG A 115 -5.56 17.40 2.16
N LEU A 116 -5.74 16.11 1.93
CA LEU A 116 -7.06 15.47 1.94
C LEU A 116 -7.70 15.51 3.33
N MET A 117 -6.89 15.36 4.37
CA MET A 117 -7.38 15.34 5.74
C MET A 117 -7.55 16.72 6.36
N LYS A 118 -6.98 17.76 5.75
CA LYS A 118 -6.95 19.12 6.31
C LYS A 118 -8.33 19.70 6.58
N LYS A 119 -9.32 19.35 5.78
CA LYS A 119 -10.69 19.88 5.91
C LYS A 119 -11.48 19.23 7.05
N LEU A 120 -10.99 18.15 7.61
CA LEU A 120 -11.62 17.50 8.75
C LEU A 120 -11.08 18.09 10.05
N ASP A 121 -11.97 18.41 10.97
CA ASP A 121 -11.55 18.80 12.31
C ASP A 121 -11.02 17.58 13.08
N LEU A 122 -10.31 17.84 14.15
CA LEU A 122 -9.70 16.78 14.96
C LEU A 122 -10.74 15.82 15.53
N LYS A 123 -11.87 16.34 15.98
CA LYS A 123 -12.95 15.53 16.54
C LYS A 123 -13.48 14.54 15.52
N THR A 124 -13.74 14.98 14.30
CA THR A 124 -14.25 14.12 13.21
C THR A 124 -13.22 13.07 12.83
N LYS A 125 -11.94 13.47 12.69
CA LYS A 125 -10.86 12.52 12.39
C LYS A 125 -10.78 11.41 13.43
N THR A 126 -10.77 11.77 14.71
CA THR A 126 -10.69 10.84 15.82
C THR A 126 -11.89 9.88 15.83
N SER A 127 -13.09 10.41 15.58
CA SER A 127 -14.31 9.61 15.51
C SER A 127 -14.29 8.61 14.37
N LEU A 128 -13.81 9.02 13.18
CA LEU A 128 -13.68 8.15 12.02
C LEU A 128 -12.66 7.05 12.25
N GLU A 129 -11.49 7.43 12.76
CA GLU A 129 -10.41 6.48 13.05
C GLU A 129 -10.89 5.40 14.02
N HIS A 130 -11.46 5.81 15.13
CA HIS A 130 -11.98 4.88 16.14
C HIS A 130 -13.12 4.01 15.59
N GLY A 131 -14.04 4.60 14.82
CA GLY A 131 -15.15 3.84 14.22
C GLY A 131 -14.66 2.79 13.22
N LEU A 132 -13.70 3.14 12.37
CA LEU A 132 -13.11 2.21 11.40
C LEU A 132 -12.30 1.11 12.09
N GLU A 133 -11.52 1.45 13.12
CA GLU A 133 -10.77 0.48 13.92
C GLU A 133 -11.71 -0.59 14.48
N LYS A 134 -12.77 -0.16 15.17
CA LYS A 134 -13.76 -1.07 15.74
C LYS A 134 -14.44 -1.93 14.67
N TRP A 135 -14.75 -1.34 13.54
CA TRP A 135 -15.42 -2.09 12.47
C TRP A 135 -14.49 -3.16 11.88
N LEU A 136 -13.23 -2.81 11.65
CA LEU A 136 -12.24 -3.76 11.15
C LEU A 136 -12.02 -4.94 12.12
N GLU A 137 -12.02 -4.69 13.43
CA GLU A 137 -11.89 -5.74 14.43
C GLU A 137 -12.98 -6.82 14.30
N VAL A 138 -14.19 -6.45 13.87
CA VAL A 138 -15.30 -7.40 13.71
C VAL A 138 -15.32 -8.01 12.30
N LEU A 139 -14.72 -7.36 11.31
CA LEU A 139 -14.70 -7.86 9.94
C LEU A 139 -13.54 -8.83 9.67
N GLU A 140 -12.44 -8.64 10.38
CA GLU A 140 -11.22 -9.43 10.26
C GLU A 140 -11.10 -10.45 11.38
#